data_d85acc2718588432ac48e358f37a708e
#
_entry.id   d85acc2718588432ac48e358f37a708e
#
_cell.length_a   1.000
_cell.length_b   1.000
_cell.length_c   1.000
_cell.angle_alpha   90.00
_cell.angle_beta   90.00
_cell.angle_gamma   90.00
#
_symmetry.space_group_name_H-M   'P 1'
#
loop_
_entity.id
_entity.type
_entity.pdbx_description
1 polymer ?
#
loop_
_entity_poly.entity_id
_entity_poly.type
_entity_poly.pdbx_seq_one_letter_code
_entity_poly.pdbx_strand_id
1 'polypeptide(L)'
;VRFECLPGEYDLYVAANLGADLGERSAQQLLDYTIKWQEEYATLPMSAVMTVAIAPDKGTVTLPTLSVRRTVAKIAYNIRVADKVPDLELRSVRLCSVPEYTTLFTPASAPSTSEKDFTDAPLVELPDAARRSCSGVQYLFENPQGTVSSITDQRDKNADNAPACASYLMIRAARGNRTLYYRVYLGRNNTTDFNVGRNTSHTLDITISGDNEVDTRVHGYTLSVTDDFESNRIGDYCVLPFNASLYVNIERTKSEPTLT
;
A
#
# COMPACT_ATOMS: atom_id res chain seq x y z
N VAL A 1 17.41 -18.80 7.25
CA VAL A 1 18.35 -18.95 6.11
C VAL A 1 19.76 -18.91 6.66
N ARG A 2 20.65 -19.77 6.15
CA ARG A 2 22.07 -19.80 6.51
C ARG A 2 22.90 -19.63 5.23
N PHE A 3 23.89 -18.78 5.27
CA PHE A 3 24.82 -18.56 4.16
C PHE A 3 26.24 -18.35 4.72
N GLU A 4 27.23 -18.52 3.88
CA GLU A 4 28.63 -18.31 4.19
C GLU A 4 29.12 -17.06 3.47
N CYS A 5 29.85 -16.20 4.18
CA CYS A 5 30.43 -14.98 3.63
C CYS A 5 31.77 -14.64 4.31
N LEU A 6 32.58 -13.85 3.66
CA LEU A 6 33.80 -13.29 4.22
C LEU A 6 33.47 -12.18 5.25
N PRO A 7 34.38 -11.84 6.16
CA PRO A 7 34.23 -10.65 6.99
C PRO A 7 34.04 -9.38 6.14
N GLY A 8 33.17 -8.48 6.59
CA GLY A 8 32.89 -7.24 5.88
C GLY A 8 31.55 -6.63 6.23
N GLU A 9 31.20 -5.53 5.58
CA GLU A 9 29.86 -4.93 5.63
C GLU A 9 29.05 -5.39 4.43
N TYR A 10 27.79 -5.72 4.66
CA TYR A 10 26.87 -6.27 3.67
C TYR A 10 25.50 -5.60 3.77
N ASP A 11 24.89 -5.32 2.63
CA ASP A 11 23.48 -5.02 2.54
C ASP A 11 22.71 -6.28 2.17
N LEU A 12 21.77 -6.66 3.04
CA LEU A 12 20.87 -7.77 2.84
C LEU A 12 19.57 -7.24 2.24
N TYR A 13 19.31 -7.62 1.00
CA TYR A 13 18.05 -7.34 0.32
C TYR A 13 17.15 -8.57 0.45
N VAL A 14 16.02 -8.42 1.13
CA VAL A 14 15.09 -9.52 1.37
C VAL A 14 13.74 -9.18 0.75
N ALA A 15 13.24 -10.09 -0.07
CA ALA A 15 11.91 -9.97 -0.66
C ALA A 15 11.12 -11.26 -0.47
N ALA A 16 9.81 -11.13 -0.34
CA ALA A 16 8.89 -12.26 -0.22
C ALA A 16 7.64 -12.02 -1.06
N ASN A 17 6.99 -13.12 -1.48
CA ASN A 17 5.72 -13.10 -2.18
C ASN A 17 5.76 -12.41 -3.55
N LEU A 18 6.89 -12.44 -4.25
CA LEU A 18 7.00 -11.83 -5.59
C LEU A 18 6.46 -12.73 -6.70
N GLY A 19 6.33 -14.03 -6.45
CA GLY A 19 5.94 -15.00 -7.47
C GLY A 19 7.02 -15.28 -8.52
N ALA A 20 8.19 -14.64 -8.43
CA ALA A 20 9.31 -14.79 -9.36
C ALA A 20 10.64 -14.70 -8.61
N ASP A 21 11.67 -15.36 -9.17
CA ASP A 21 13.05 -15.19 -8.74
C ASP A 21 13.61 -13.92 -9.36
N LEU A 22 14.28 -13.11 -8.54
CA LEU A 22 14.95 -11.89 -9.01
C LEU A 22 16.26 -12.17 -9.77
N GLY A 23 16.83 -13.37 -9.64
CA GLY A 23 18.12 -13.74 -10.22
C GLY A 23 19.28 -12.94 -9.61
N GLU A 24 20.46 -13.02 -10.24
CA GLU A 24 21.64 -12.25 -9.83
C GLU A 24 21.51 -10.79 -10.28
N ARG A 25 21.64 -9.85 -9.32
CA ARG A 25 21.52 -8.41 -9.56
C ARG A 25 22.51 -7.65 -8.68
N SER A 26 23.02 -6.53 -9.21
CA SER A 26 23.75 -5.56 -8.39
C SER A 26 22.82 -4.83 -7.42
N ALA A 27 23.35 -4.21 -6.37
CA ALA A 27 22.58 -3.39 -5.43
C ALA A 27 21.77 -2.30 -6.16
N GLN A 28 22.37 -1.62 -7.13
CA GLN A 28 21.67 -0.58 -7.90
C GLN A 28 20.51 -1.16 -8.69
N GLN A 29 20.66 -2.33 -9.31
CA GLN A 29 19.57 -2.99 -10.02
C GLN A 29 18.44 -3.45 -9.09
N LEU A 30 18.75 -3.78 -7.82
CA LEU A 30 17.75 -4.09 -6.81
C LEU A 30 17.03 -2.83 -6.34
N LEU A 31 17.76 -1.75 -6.07
CA LEU A 31 17.17 -0.46 -5.66
C LEU A 31 16.24 0.11 -6.73
N ASP A 32 16.58 -0.08 -8.01
CA ASP A 32 15.79 0.38 -9.16
C ASP A 32 14.72 -0.64 -9.59
N TYR A 33 14.68 -1.82 -8.93
CA TYR A 33 13.72 -2.85 -9.32
C TYR A 33 12.31 -2.44 -9.02
N THR A 34 11.48 -2.35 -10.08
CA THR A 34 10.07 -1.98 -9.97
C THR A 34 9.16 -3.20 -10.07
N ILE A 35 8.06 -3.16 -9.37
CA ILE A 35 6.96 -4.11 -9.48
C ILE A 35 5.73 -3.38 -9.99
N LYS A 36 4.93 -4.10 -10.79
CA LYS A 36 3.68 -3.58 -11.34
C LYS A 36 2.51 -3.86 -10.41
N TRP A 37 1.61 -2.88 -10.28
CA TRP A 37 0.36 -3.04 -9.55
C TRP A 37 -0.51 -4.16 -10.17
N GLN A 38 -1.22 -4.90 -9.32
CA GLN A 38 -2.13 -5.96 -9.71
C GLN A 38 -3.51 -5.70 -9.14
N GLU A 39 -4.53 -6.06 -9.90
CA GLU A 39 -5.93 -5.94 -9.47
C GLU A 39 -6.24 -6.84 -8.29
N GLU A 40 -5.69 -8.06 -8.31
CA GLU A 40 -5.82 -9.07 -7.27
C GLU A 40 -4.46 -9.59 -6.85
N TYR A 41 -4.28 -9.77 -5.56
CA TYR A 41 -3.08 -10.32 -4.97
C TYR A 41 -3.39 -11.65 -4.28
N ALA A 42 -2.83 -12.75 -4.80
CA ALA A 42 -2.85 -14.02 -4.09
C ALA A 42 -2.02 -13.93 -2.79
N THR A 43 -0.92 -13.21 -2.84
CA THR A 43 -0.07 -12.88 -1.70
C THR A 43 0.51 -11.48 -1.90
N LEU A 44 0.64 -10.71 -0.82
CA LEU A 44 1.14 -9.34 -0.91
C LEU A 44 2.67 -9.30 -1.00
N PRO A 45 3.26 -8.60 -1.98
CA PRO A 45 4.70 -8.43 -2.10
C PRO A 45 5.27 -7.72 -0.86
N MET A 46 6.40 -8.21 -0.36
CA MET A 46 7.08 -7.66 0.81
C MET A 46 8.56 -7.50 0.53
N SER A 47 9.19 -6.53 1.18
CA SER A 47 10.63 -6.32 1.09
C SER A 47 11.21 -5.71 2.35
N ALA A 48 12.52 -5.85 2.50
CA ALA A 48 13.32 -5.14 3.48
C ALA A 48 14.78 -5.04 3.02
N VAL A 49 15.48 -4.05 3.55
CA VAL A 49 16.93 -3.92 3.41
C VAL A 49 17.52 -3.77 4.81
N MET A 50 18.63 -4.45 5.08
CA MET A 50 19.33 -4.34 6.35
C MET A 50 20.84 -4.38 6.11
N THR A 51 21.57 -3.41 6.63
CA THR A 51 23.03 -3.42 6.64
C THR A 51 23.55 -4.22 7.83
N VAL A 52 24.49 -5.12 7.60
CA VAL A 52 25.11 -5.96 8.63
C VAL A 52 26.62 -5.93 8.51
N ALA A 53 27.32 -5.96 9.66
CA ALA A 53 28.77 -6.07 9.72
C ALA A 53 29.17 -7.43 10.29
N ILE A 54 30.01 -8.16 9.55
CA ILE A 54 30.53 -9.46 9.94
C ILE A 54 32.02 -9.30 10.34
N ALA A 55 32.31 -9.52 11.63
CA ALA A 55 33.66 -9.40 12.15
C ALA A 55 34.53 -10.61 11.74
N PRO A 56 35.88 -10.43 11.58
CA PRO A 56 36.79 -11.47 11.07
C PRO A 56 36.88 -12.72 11.94
N ASP A 57 36.70 -12.63 13.25
CA ASP A 57 36.97 -13.72 14.18
C ASP A 57 35.71 -14.45 14.68
N LYS A 58 34.59 -14.30 13.98
CA LYS A 58 33.30 -14.90 14.33
C LYS A 58 33.01 -16.12 13.46
N GLY A 59 32.96 -17.32 14.04
CA GLY A 59 32.63 -18.55 13.33
C GLY A 59 31.20 -18.56 12.81
N THR A 60 30.21 -18.35 13.68
CA THR A 60 28.77 -18.22 13.29
C THR A 60 28.22 -16.98 13.94
N VAL A 61 27.60 -16.12 13.13
CA VAL A 61 26.91 -14.91 13.58
C VAL A 61 25.43 -15.06 13.36
N THR A 62 24.64 -14.85 14.41
CA THR A 62 23.20 -14.77 14.31
C THR A 62 22.82 -13.31 14.04
N LEU A 63 22.21 -13.05 12.91
CA LEU A 63 21.73 -11.71 12.54
C LEU A 63 20.48 -11.33 13.35
N PRO A 64 20.25 -10.03 13.57
CA PRO A 64 19.00 -9.57 14.17
C PRO A 64 17.79 -9.96 13.32
N THR A 65 16.62 -10.00 13.94
CA THR A 65 15.38 -10.25 13.22
C THR A 65 15.13 -9.14 12.21
N LEU A 66 14.93 -9.52 10.95
CA LEU A 66 14.59 -8.62 9.88
C LEU A 66 13.07 -8.63 9.67
N SER A 67 12.45 -7.45 9.78
CA SER A 67 11.02 -7.29 9.51
C SER A 67 10.80 -6.86 8.06
N VAL A 68 10.24 -7.74 7.24
CA VAL A 68 9.80 -7.38 5.89
C VAL A 68 8.48 -6.59 5.94
N ARG A 69 8.32 -5.64 5.03
CA ARG A 69 7.14 -4.77 4.96
C ARG A 69 6.44 -4.95 3.62
N ARG A 70 5.12 -4.90 3.63
CA ARG A 70 4.31 -4.95 2.41
C ARG A 70 4.57 -3.71 1.56
N THR A 71 4.64 -3.89 0.25
CA THR A 71 4.79 -2.77 -0.69
C THR A 71 3.48 -2.04 -0.96
N VAL A 72 2.36 -2.62 -0.54
CA VAL A 72 1.02 -2.07 -0.72
C VAL A 72 0.45 -1.49 0.58
N ALA A 73 -0.50 -0.57 0.43
CA ALA A 73 -1.46 -0.17 1.45
C ALA A 73 -2.76 -0.95 1.27
N LYS A 74 -3.44 -1.25 2.37
CA LYS A 74 -4.79 -1.82 2.43
C LYS A 74 -5.79 -0.69 2.61
N ILE A 75 -6.79 -0.61 1.73
CA ILE A 75 -7.90 0.33 1.82
C ILE A 75 -9.18 -0.48 2.05
N ALA A 76 -9.65 -0.48 3.29
CA ALA A 76 -10.95 -1.01 3.66
C ALA A 76 -11.98 0.12 3.65
N TYR A 77 -13.15 -0.13 3.09
CA TYR A 77 -14.23 0.86 3.08
C TYR A 77 -15.54 0.26 3.52
N ASN A 78 -16.31 1.07 4.26
CA ASN A 78 -17.68 0.79 4.67
C ASN A 78 -18.52 1.99 4.18
N ILE A 79 -19.38 1.76 3.19
CA ILE A 79 -20.19 2.80 2.59
C ILE A 79 -21.65 2.53 2.96
N ARG A 80 -22.36 3.55 3.44
CA ARG A 80 -23.79 3.49 3.71
C ARG A 80 -24.50 4.73 3.19
N VAL A 81 -25.74 4.55 2.79
CA VAL A 81 -26.67 5.65 2.45
C VAL A 81 -27.50 5.97 3.69
N ALA A 82 -27.53 7.24 4.07
CA ALA A 82 -28.32 7.69 5.22
C ALA A 82 -29.82 7.50 5.01
N ASP A 83 -30.58 7.26 6.08
CA ASP A 83 -32.03 7.00 6.03
C ASP A 83 -32.82 8.22 5.49
N LYS A 84 -32.30 9.43 5.65
CA LYS A 84 -32.92 10.66 5.16
C LYS A 84 -32.97 10.76 3.61
N VAL A 85 -32.25 9.89 2.89
CA VAL A 85 -32.25 9.82 1.41
C VAL A 85 -32.62 8.40 0.94
N PRO A 86 -33.88 7.96 1.13
CA PRO A 86 -34.30 6.60 0.87
C PRO A 86 -34.27 6.23 -0.62
N ASP A 87 -34.33 7.19 -1.50
CA ASP A 87 -34.38 7.08 -2.97
C ASP A 87 -32.97 7.07 -3.61
N LEU A 88 -31.89 7.14 -2.82
CA LEU A 88 -30.54 7.05 -3.32
C LEU A 88 -30.02 5.60 -3.23
N GLU A 89 -29.47 5.09 -4.33
CA GLU A 89 -28.95 3.74 -4.44
C GLU A 89 -27.50 3.74 -4.90
N LEU A 90 -26.63 3.01 -4.19
CA LEU A 90 -25.27 2.74 -4.62
C LEU A 90 -25.27 1.84 -5.86
N ARG A 91 -24.36 2.08 -6.80
CA ARG A 91 -24.24 1.31 -8.04
C ARG A 91 -22.89 0.64 -8.19
N SER A 92 -21.82 1.36 -7.94
CA SER A 92 -20.47 0.79 -8.06
C SER A 92 -19.46 1.59 -7.24
N VAL A 93 -18.33 0.95 -6.97
CA VAL A 93 -17.17 1.52 -6.29
C VAL A 93 -15.93 1.27 -7.13
N ARG A 94 -15.02 2.23 -7.19
CA ARG A 94 -13.76 2.13 -7.92
C ARG A 94 -12.66 2.88 -7.18
N LEU A 95 -11.49 2.27 -7.07
CA LEU A 95 -10.28 2.97 -6.63
C LEU A 95 -9.63 3.63 -7.85
N CYS A 96 -9.39 4.92 -7.76
CA CYS A 96 -8.86 5.73 -8.86
C CYS A 96 -7.51 6.34 -8.50
N SER A 97 -6.73 6.68 -9.52
CA SER A 97 -5.38 7.23 -9.39
C SER A 97 -4.47 6.32 -8.56
N VAL A 98 -4.38 5.06 -8.97
CA VAL A 98 -3.54 4.02 -8.37
C VAL A 98 -2.17 4.06 -9.05
N PRO A 99 -1.05 4.20 -8.33
CA PRO A 99 0.27 4.10 -8.94
C PRO A 99 0.47 2.76 -9.64
N GLU A 100 0.84 2.79 -10.92
CA GLU A 100 1.00 1.59 -11.74
C GLU A 100 2.24 0.77 -11.37
N TYR A 101 3.28 1.44 -10.89
CA TYR A 101 4.54 0.84 -10.48
C TYR A 101 5.02 1.40 -9.14
N THR A 102 5.80 0.59 -8.41
CA THR A 102 6.61 1.04 -7.28
C THR A 102 7.94 0.33 -7.28
N THR A 103 8.97 0.93 -6.70
CA THR A 103 10.25 0.27 -6.43
C THR A 103 10.11 -0.70 -5.27
N LEU A 104 10.68 -1.89 -5.40
CA LEU A 104 10.52 -2.97 -4.42
C LEU A 104 11.16 -2.62 -3.08
N PHE A 105 12.42 -2.15 -3.09
CA PHE A 105 13.21 -1.95 -1.88
C PHE A 105 13.22 -0.51 -1.37
N THR A 106 12.98 0.46 -2.25
CA THR A 106 13.03 1.89 -1.89
C THR A 106 11.62 2.48 -1.91
N PRO A 107 11.06 2.93 -0.76
CA PRO A 107 9.78 3.62 -0.75
C PRO A 107 9.83 4.92 -1.54
N ALA A 108 8.74 5.26 -2.21
CA ALA A 108 8.59 6.56 -2.85
C ALA A 108 8.69 7.69 -1.82
N SER A 109 9.61 8.62 -2.03
CA SER A 109 9.86 9.75 -1.13
C SER A 109 9.25 11.06 -1.62
N ALA A 110 8.84 11.12 -2.89
CA ALA A 110 8.26 12.30 -3.52
C ALA A 110 7.01 11.93 -4.34
N PRO A 111 6.06 12.86 -4.50
CA PRO A 111 4.89 12.64 -5.33
C PRO A 111 5.27 12.52 -6.80
N SER A 112 4.67 11.55 -7.53
CA SER A 112 4.59 11.65 -8.98
C SER A 112 3.46 12.60 -9.35
N THR A 113 3.73 13.48 -10.32
CA THR A 113 2.76 14.42 -10.89
C THR A 113 2.36 14.05 -12.31
N SER A 114 2.89 12.95 -12.84
CA SER A 114 2.58 12.45 -14.17
C SER A 114 1.38 11.52 -14.12
N GLU A 115 0.26 11.91 -14.70
CA GLU A 115 -0.95 11.07 -14.79
C GLU A 115 -0.69 9.72 -15.49
N LYS A 116 0.36 9.62 -16.30
CA LYS A 116 0.77 8.39 -16.99
C LYS A 116 1.30 7.30 -16.06
N ASP A 117 1.69 7.68 -14.84
CA ASP A 117 2.20 6.74 -13.84
C ASP A 117 1.07 6.10 -13.03
N PHE A 118 -0.19 6.44 -13.34
CA PHE A 118 -1.37 6.01 -12.61
C PHE A 118 -2.37 5.29 -13.50
N THR A 119 -3.11 4.39 -12.88
CA THR A 119 -4.23 3.67 -13.48
C THR A 119 -5.44 3.72 -12.54
N ASP A 120 -6.59 3.32 -13.04
CA ASP A 120 -7.77 3.08 -12.22
C ASP A 120 -7.98 1.58 -12.03
N ALA A 121 -8.34 1.16 -10.82
CA ALA A 121 -8.73 -0.21 -10.56
C ALA A 121 -10.01 -0.59 -11.32
N PRO A 122 -10.31 -1.88 -11.52
CA PRO A 122 -11.57 -2.32 -12.08
C PRO A 122 -12.77 -1.78 -11.31
N LEU A 123 -13.85 -1.58 -12.03
CA LEU A 123 -15.11 -1.17 -11.45
C LEU A 123 -15.79 -2.33 -10.72
N VAL A 124 -16.04 -2.16 -9.43
CA VAL A 124 -16.81 -3.11 -8.63
C VAL A 124 -18.29 -2.74 -8.70
N GLU A 125 -19.05 -3.44 -9.54
CA GLU A 125 -20.51 -3.28 -9.62
C GLU A 125 -21.18 -3.90 -8.40
N LEU A 126 -22.15 -3.18 -7.82
CA LEU A 126 -22.83 -3.59 -6.60
C LEU A 126 -24.16 -4.30 -6.92
N PRO A 127 -24.40 -5.50 -6.35
CA PRO A 127 -25.69 -6.18 -6.49
C PRO A 127 -26.81 -5.42 -5.76
N ASP A 128 -28.05 -5.74 -6.07
CA ASP A 128 -29.23 -5.08 -5.49
C ASP A 128 -29.24 -5.07 -3.96
N ALA A 129 -28.77 -6.15 -3.34
CA ALA A 129 -28.67 -6.26 -1.87
C ALA A 129 -27.67 -5.25 -1.26
N ALA A 130 -26.71 -4.74 -2.03
CA ALA A 130 -25.69 -3.80 -1.58
C ALA A 130 -26.00 -2.32 -1.94
N ARG A 131 -27.18 -2.02 -2.45
CA ARG A 131 -27.54 -0.66 -2.90
C ARG A 131 -27.69 0.37 -1.78
N ARG A 132 -27.88 -0.07 -0.54
CA ARG A 132 -27.99 0.83 0.63
C ARG A 132 -26.72 0.84 1.48
N SER A 133 -25.96 -0.25 1.45
CA SER A 133 -24.67 -0.35 2.14
C SER A 133 -23.79 -1.39 1.47
N CYS A 134 -22.50 -1.13 1.42
CA CYS A 134 -21.49 -2.07 0.95
C CYS A 134 -20.19 -1.89 1.72
N SER A 135 -19.38 -2.92 1.73
CA SER A 135 -18.01 -2.88 2.24
C SER A 135 -17.08 -3.61 1.28
N GLY A 136 -15.81 -3.28 1.34
CA GLY A 136 -14.81 -3.94 0.52
C GLY A 136 -13.39 -3.60 0.95
N VAL A 137 -12.44 -4.26 0.29
CA VAL A 137 -11.01 -4.06 0.48
C VAL A 137 -10.36 -3.97 -0.89
N GLN A 138 -9.49 -2.98 -1.05
CA GLN A 138 -8.62 -2.83 -2.22
C GLN A 138 -7.20 -2.52 -1.77
N TYR A 139 -6.25 -2.73 -2.67
CA TYR A 139 -4.84 -2.50 -2.40
C TYR A 139 -4.26 -1.55 -3.44
N LEU A 140 -3.35 -0.66 -3.02
CA LEU A 140 -2.58 0.19 -3.92
C LEU A 140 -1.15 0.34 -3.40
N PHE A 141 -0.25 0.71 -4.29
CA PHE A 141 1.10 1.11 -3.88
C PHE A 141 1.07 2.45 -3.13
N GLU A 142 2.18 2.77 -2.46
CA GLU A 142 2.31 4.09 -1.84
C GLU A 142 2.14 5.21 -2.85
N ASN A 143 1.42 6.24 -2.43
CA ASN A 143 1.20 7.47 -3.17
C ASN A 143 1.38 8.68 -2.25
N PRO A 144 2.61 9.21 -2.09
CA PRO A 144 2.90 10.34 -1.21
C PRO A 144 2.55 11.67 -1.90
N GLN A 145 1.29 12.07 -1.90
CA GLN A 145 0.84 13.30 -2.57
C GLN A 145 0.92 14.56 -1.68
N GLY A 146 1.40 14.40 -0.44
CA GLY A 146 1.65 15.52 0.47
C GLY A 146 0.42 15.97 1.26
N THR A 147 0.47 17.22 1.71
CA THR A 147 -0.58 17.84 2.53
C THR A 147 -0.98 19.19 1.97
N VAL A 148 -2.26 19.51 2.03
CA VAL A 148 -2.83 20.83 1.68
C VAL A 148 -3.36 21.46 2.96
N SER A 149 -2.54 22.29 3.61
CA SER A 149 -2.81 22.84 4.94
C SER A 149 -3.99 23.81 5.00
N SER A 150 -4.41 24.35 3.87
CA SER A 150 -5.59 25.24 3.78
C SER A 150 -6.92 24.54 3.96
N ILE A 151 -6.97 23.20 3.83
CA ILE A 151 -8.19 22.42 3.98
C ILE A 151 -8.48 22.21 5.46
N THR A 152 -9.52 22.84 5.97
CA THR A 152 -9.95 22.73 7.37
C THR A 152 -11.25 21.96 7.56
N ASP A 153 -12.04 21.81 6.49
CA ASP A 153 -13.29 21.04 6.46
C ASP A 153 -13.16 19.85 5.48
N GLN A 154 -13.74 18.71 5.82
CA GLN A 154 -13.71 17.54 4.94
C GLN A 154 -14.36 17.77 3.58
N ARG A 155 -15.34 18.69 3.47
CA ARG A 155 -16.01 19.06 2.21
C ARG A 155 -15.06 19.73 1.22
N ASP A 156 -13.99 20.36 1.76
CA ASP A 156 -12.96 21.00 0.94
C ASP A 156 -11.86 20.02 0.52
N LYS A 157 -11.86 18.78 1.05
CA LYS A 157 -11.04 17.68 0.53
C LYS A 157 -11.67 17.07 -0.72
N ASN A 158 -11.74 17.87 -1.76
CA ASN A 158 -12.45 17.62 -3.02
C ASN A 158 -11.52 17.78 -4.23
N ALA A 159 -12.06 17.62 -5.44
CA ALA A 159 -11.29 17.66 -6.67
C ALA A 159 -10.62 19.03 -6.97
N ASP A 160 -11.18 20.11 -6.44
CA ASP A 160 -10.66 21.47 -6.70
C ASP A 160 -9.42 21.76 -5.84
N ASN A 161 -9.30 21.07 -4.70
CA ASN A 161 -8.22 21.30 -3.72
C ASN A 161 -7.22 20.15 -3.62
N ALA A 162 -7.55 18.97 -4.15
CA ALA A 162 -6.68 17.80 -4.09
C ALA A 162 -5.51 17.92 -5.09
N PRO A 163 -4.32 17.37 -4.75
CA PRO A 163 -3.26 17.16 -5.73
C PRO A 163 -3.78 16.32 -6.91
N ALA A 164 -3.32 16.64 -8.14
CA ALA A 164 -3.85 16.05 -9.37
C ALA A 164 -3.81 14.51 -9.40
N CYS A 165 -2.76 13.91 -8.82
CA CYS A 165 -2.56 12.47 -8.79
C CYS A 165 -2.93 11.83 -7.43
N ALA A 166 -3.68 12.53 -6.57
CA ALA A 166 -4.12 11.96 -5.29
C ALA A 166 -5.10 10.80 -5.49
N SER A 167 -4.85 9.67 -4.83
CA SER A 167 -5.72 8.49 -4.92
C SER A 167 -7.06 8.71 -4.20
N TYR A 168 -8.14 8.19 -4.75
CA TYR A 168 -9.49 8.35 -4.19
C TYR A 168 -10.40 7.16 -4.52
N LEU A 169 -11.42 6.95 -3.69
CA LEU A 169 -12.56 6.10 -4.04
C LEU A 169 -13.58 6.91 -4.83
N MET A 170 -13.96 6.41 -6.00
CA MET A 170 -15.11 6.87 -6.77
C MET A 170 -16.30 6.00 -6.43
N ILE A 171 -17.35 6.59 -5.90
CA ILE A 171 -18.61 5.93 -5.61
C ILE A 171 -19.64 6.43 -6.62
N ARG A 172 -20.23 5.53 -7.41
CA ARG A 172 -21.33 5.84 -8.29
C ARG A 172 -22.64 5.47 -7.60
N ALA A 173 -23.58 6.38 -7.62
CA ALA A 173 -24.93 6.15 -7.10
C ALA A 173 -25.99 6.65 -8.09
N ALA A 174 -27.22 6.22 -7.92
CA ALA A 174 -28.37 6.69 -8.67
C ALA A 174 -29.42 7.26 -7.72
N ARG A 175 -30.09 8.32 -8.15
CA ARG A 175 -31.25 8.91 -7.48
C ARG A 175 -32.29 9.27 -8.51
N GLY A 176 -33.36 8.47 -8.63
CA GLY A 176 -34.29 8.56 -9.74
C GLY A 176 -33.56 8.38 -11.08
N ASN A 177 -33.68 9.34 -11.99
CA ASN A 177 -33.02 9.31 -13.31
C ASN A 177 -31.63 9.96 -13.32
N ARG A 178 -31.10 10.37 -12.17
CA ARG A 178 -29.79 11.02 -12.07
C ARG A 178 -28.72 10.03 -11.63
N THR A 179 -27.55 10.10 -12.25
CA THR A 179 -26.34 9.43 -11.79
C THR A 179 -25.51 10.43 -10.99
N LEU A 180 -25.08 10.01 -9.82
CA LEU A 180 -24.29 10.81 -8.88
C LEU A 180 -22.91 10.15 -8.72
N TYR A 181 -21.87 10.98 -8.58
CA TYR A 181 -20.49 10.55 -8.36
C TYR A 181 -19.94 11.24 -7.13
N TYR A 182 -19.42 10.44 -6.21
CA TYR A 182 -18.76 10.94 -5.01
C TYR A 182 -17.28 10.53 -5.05
N ARG A 183 -16.39 11.48 -4.82
CA ARG A 183 -14.94 11.25 -4.69
C ARG A 183 -14.56 11.36 -3.23
N VAL A 184 -13.99 10.29 -2.69
CA VAL A 184 -13.47 10.24 -1.32
C VAL A 184 -11.97 10.06 -1.41
N TYR A 185 -11.22 11.16 -1.22
CA TYR A 185 -9.77 11.17 -1.31
C TYR A 185 -9.12 10.44 -0.15
N LEU A 186 -8.13 9.61 -0.45
CA LEU A 186 -7.36 8.88 0.53
C LEU A 186 -6.39 9.80 1.27
N GLY A 187 -5.83 9.29 2.36
CA GLY A 187 -4.88 9.99 3.22
C GLY A 187 -5.01 9.55 4.66
N ARG A 188 -4.23 10.15 5.55
CA ARG A 188 -4.23 9.81 6.99
C ARG A 188 -5.32 10.51 7.78
N ASN A 189 -5.99 11.48 7.19
CA ASN A 189 -7.12 12.20 7.79
C ASN A 189 -8.13 12.58 6.70
N ASN A 190 -9.26 13.12 7.09
CA ASN A 190 -10.33 13.53 6.20
C ASN A 190 -10.25 14.99 5.74
N THR A 191 -9.15 15.68 5.98
CA THR A 191 -8.92 17.08 5.58
C THR A 191 -7.63 17.23 4.77
N THR A 192 -6.52 17.49 5.41
CA THR A 192 -5.29 18.01 4.82
C THR A 192 -4.41 16.98 4.11
N ASP A 193 -4.42 15.72 4.55
CA ASP A 193 -3.42 14.71 4.14
C ASP A 193 -3.89 13.87 2.95
N PHE A 194 -3.05 13.74 1.92
CA PHE A 194 -3.27 12.94 0.72
C PHE A 194 -2.22 11.83 0.55
N ASN A 195 -1.52 11.47 1.63
CA ASN A 195 -0.48 10.46 1.58
C ASN A 195 -1.04 9.07 1.84
N VAL A 196 -0.71 8.14 0.97
CA VAL A 196 -0.87 6.71 1.18
C VAL A 196 0.51 6.09 1.29
N GLY A 197 0.85 5.52 2.44
CA GLY A 197 2.15 4.88 2.67
C GLY A 197 2.07 3.36 2.47
N ARG A 198 3.17 2.73 1.99
CA ARG A 198 3.26 1.27 1.97
C ARG A 198 3.14 0.70 3.38
N ASN A 199 2.69 -0.55 3.49
CA ASN A 199 2.49 -1.25 4.76
C ASN A 199 1.58 -0.49 5.74
N THR A 200 0.58 0.25 5.23
CA THR A 200 -0.45 0.91 6.03
C THR A 200 -1.82 0.30 5.77
N SER A 201 -2.70 0.37 6.74
CA SER A 201 -4.12 0.06 6.60
C SER A 201 -4.95 1.30 6.87
N HIS A 202 -5.84 1.60 5.94
CA HIS A 202 -6.80 2.68 6.04
C HIS A 202 -8.20 2.08 6.06
N THR A 203 -9.02 2.48 7.02
CA THR A 203 -10.45 2.16 7.05
C THR A 203 -11.23 3.45 6.86
N LEU A 204 -12.10 3.47 5.86
CA LEU A 204 -12.96 4.60 5.53
C LEU A 204 -14.41 4.24 5.86
N ASP A 205 -14.99 4.93 6.84
CA ASP A 205 -16.42 4.86 7.14
C ASP A 205 -17.13 6.03 6.46
N ILE A 206 -17.92 5.74 5.42
CA ILE A 206 -18.49 6.72 4.49
C ILE A 206 -19.99 6.72 4.63
N THR A 207 -20.60 7.88 4.89
CA THR A 207 -22.05 8.05 4.92
C THR A 207 -22.46 9.04 3.84
N ILE A 208 -23.23 8.58 2.85
CA ILE A 208 -23.80 9.45 1.82
C ILE A 208 -25.16 9.94 2.32
N SER A 209 -25.28 11.24 2.51
CA SER A 209 -26.45 11.87 3.12
C SER A 209 -27.19 12.85 2.23
N GLY A 210 -26.78 13.01 0.97
CA GLY A 210 -27.41 13.86 -0.03
C GLY A 210 -26.68 13.81 -1.35
N ASP A 211 -27.14 14.56 -2.33
CA ASP A 211 -26.57 14.55 -3.68
C ASP A 211 -25.10 15.05 -3.70
N ASN A 212 -24.74 15.92 -2.77
CA ASN A 212 -23.39 16.48 -2.61
C ASN A 212 -22.86 16.37 -1.18
N GLU A 213 -23.51 15.57 -0.34
CA GLU A 213 -23.13 15.44 1.07
C GLU A 213 -22.57 14.05 1.37
N VAL A 214 -21.30 14.02 1.74
CA VAL A 214 -20.58 12.82 2.17
C VAL A 214 -19.88 13.12 3.50
N ASP A 215 -20.15 12.31 4.51
CA ASP A 215 -19.38 12.29 5.76
C ASP A 215 -18.39 11.13 5.72
N THR A 216 -17.13 11.44 5.95
CA THR A 216 -16.04 10.45 5.88
C THR A 216 -15.26 10.44 7.18
N ARG A 217 -15.04 9.25 7.72
CA ARG A 217 -14.13 9.01 8.84
C ARG A 217 -13.00 8.11 8.38
N VAL A 218 -11.78 8.56 8.58
CA VAL A 218 -10.57 7.84 8.18
C VAL A 218 -9.84 7.36 9.42
N HIS A 219 -9.59 6.06 9.48
CA HIS A 219 -8.74 5.43 10.46
C HIS A 219 -7.56 4.79 9.76
N GLY A 220 -6.35 5.19 10.11
CA GLY A 220 -5.13 4.69 9.49
C GLY A 220 -4.10 4.23 10.51
N TYR A 221 -3.40 3.15 10.20
CA TYR A 221 -2.27 2.65 11.00
C TYR A 221 -1.24 1.94 10.12
N THR A 222 -0.01 1.88 10.62
CA THR A 222 1.06 1.12 9.96
C THR A 222 0.93 -0.35 10.35
N LEU A 223 0.99 -1.23 9.36
CA LEU A 223 0.98 -2.68 9.55
C LEU A 223 2.41 -3.19 9.66
N SER A 224 2.69 -4.04 10.62
CA SER A 224 3.89 -4.87 10.65
C SER A 224 3.63 -6.23 9.98
N VAL A 225 4.68 -7.02 9.76
CA VAL A 225 4.53 -8.41 9.29
C VAL A 225 3.78 -9.27 10.31
N THR A 226 3.84 -8.88 11.58
CA THR A 226 3.16 -9.54 12.69
C THR A 226 1.70 -9.09 12.84
N ASP A 227 1.32 -7.95 12.27
CA ASP A 227 -0.05 -7.46 12.26
C ASP A 227 -0.78 -8.11 11.08
N ASP A 228 -1.55 -9.08 11.41
CA ASP A 228 -1.99 -10.07 10.47
C ASP A 228 -3.34 -9.72 9.83
N PHE A 229 -3.31 -9.10 8.68
CA PHE A 229 -4.49 -9.13 7.83
C PHE A 229 -4.39 -10.17 6.70
N GLU A 230 -3.18 -10.70 6.43
CA GLU A 230 -2.92 -11.64 5.34
C GLU A 230 -1.92 -12.75 5.71
N SER A 231 -1.36 -12.74 6.91
CA SER A 231 -0.36 -13.72 7.33
C SER A 231 -0.92 -14.70 8.36
N ASN A 232 -0.58 -15.97 8.22
CA ASN A 232 -0.87 -16.97 9.22
C ASN A 232 0.14 -16.87 10.37
N ARG A 233 -0.34 -16.68 11.60
CA ARG A 233 0.47 -16.70 12.81
C ARG A 233 0.37 -18.04 13.54
N ILE A 234 1.52 -18.56 13.96
CA ILE A 234 1.59 -19.63 14.93
C ILE A 234 2.44 -19.11 16.09
N GLY A 235 1.81 -18.74 17.19
CA GLY A 235 2.49 -18.09 18.31
C GLY A 235 3.04 -16.73 17.90
N ASP A 236 4.31 -16.44 18.24
CA ASP A 236 5.01 -15.20 17.92
C ASP A 236 5.67 -15.21 16.53
N TYR A 237 5.47 -16.28 15.75
CA TYR A 237 6.08 -16.43 14.42
C TYR A 237 5.08 -16.16 13.33
N CYS A 238 5.46 -15.32 12.36
CA CYS A 238 4.74 -15.18 11.12
C CYS A 238 5.14 -16.32 10.19
N VAL A 239 4.19 -17.20 9.87
CA VAL A 239 4.42 -18.27 8.89
C VAL A 239 4.04 -17.72 7.53
N LEU A 240 5.03 -17.64 6.62
CA LEU A 240 4.76 -17.36 5.22
C LEU A 240 3.89 -18.48 4.64
N PRO A 241 2.95 -18.20 3.73
CA PRO A 241 2.18 -19.22 3.04
C PRO A 241 3.12 -20.27 2.44
N PHE A 242 2.67 -21.52 2.34
CA PHE A 242 3.47 -22.64 1.85
C PHE A 242 4.13 -22.40 0.49
N ASN A 243 3.57 -21.50 -0.33
CA ASN A 243 4.06 -21.12 -1.67
C ASN A 243 4.79 -19.78 -1.66
N ALA A 244 5.14 -19.21 -0.49
CA ALA A 244 5.88 -17.95 -0.44
C ALA A 244 7.32 -18.14 -0.91
N SER A 245 7.74 -17.35 -1.87
CA SER A 245 9.14 -17.26 -2.28
C SER A 245 9.85 -16.23 -1.41
N LEU A 246 10.93 -16.65 -0.75
CA LEU A 246 11.84 -15.75 -0.03
C LEU A 246 13.07 -15.53 -0.90
N TYR A 247 13.30 -14.29 -1.30
CA TYR A 247 14.50 -13.88 -2.00
C TYR A 247 15.43 -13.14 -1.03
N VAL A 248 16.68 -13.56 -0.95
CA VAL A 248 17.73 -12.91 -0.16
C VAL A 248 18.90 -12.67 -1.07
N ASN A 249 19.25 -11.40 -1.31
CA ASN A 249 20.49 -11.02 -1.95
C ASN A 249 21.44 -10.40 -0.93
N ILE A 250 22.73 -10.73 -1.05
CA ILE A 250 23.79 -10.27 -0.16
C ILE A 250 24.85 -9.61 -1.03
N GLU A 251 25.04 -8.33 -0.83
CA GLU A 251 26.09 -7.57 -1.54
C GLU A 251 27.04 -6.93 -0.55
N ARG A 252 28.34 -7.05 -0.84
CA ARG A 252 29.39 -6.43 -0.04
C ARG A 252 29.49 -4.95 -0.37
N THR A 253 29.25 -4.08 0.59
CA THR A 253 29.18 -2.63 0.41
C THR A 253 30.54 -1.92 0.47
N LYS A 254 31.58 -2.59 1.00
CA LYS A 254 32.95 -2.04 1.11
C LYS A 254 34.00 -3.02 0.62
N SER A 255 35.04 -2.48 -0.01
CA SER A 255 36.22 -3.23 -0.43
C SER A 255 36.92 -3.92 0.74
N GLU A 256 37.61 -5.03 0.47
CA GLU A 256 38.34 -5.84 1.46
C GLU A 256 39.14 -4.98 2.42
N PRO A 257 39.13 -5.31 3.73
CA PRO A 257 40.12 -4.78 4.64
C PRO A 257 41.48 -5.27 4.13
N THR A 258 42.38 -4.35 3.84
CA THR A 258 43.77 -4.65 3.59
C THR A 258 44.31 -5.34 4.84
N LEU A 259 44.66 -6.61 4.73
CA LEU A 259 45.39 -7.34 5.77
C LEU A 259 46.75 -6.65 5.88
N THR A 260 46.96 -5.91 6.95
CA THR A 260 48.28 -5.44 7.40
C THR A 260 48.87 -6.44 8.35
#